data_48c88f5fcd157677bef3527a41e80f2f
#
_entry.id   48c88f5fcd157677bef3527a41e80f2f
#
_cell.length_a   1.000
_cell.length_b   1.000
_cell.length_c   1.000
_cell.angle_alpha   90.00
_cell.angle_beta   90.00
_cell.angle_gamma   90.00
#
_symmetry.space_group_name_H-M   'P 1'
#
loop_
_entity.id
_entity.type
_entity.pdbx_description
1 polymer ?
#
loop_
_entity_poly.entity_id
_entity_poly.type
_entity_poly.pdbx_seq_one_letter_code
_entity_poly.pdbx_strand_id
1 'polypeptide(L)'
;MTSQRRKPKHPRPTLGMLITKEQLQLGMVVELEWTDVQAMDRLTLEEIQALPETGPTLTYGVVLKLTPKTVTIGHEIGADGSDGCVASIYPFKLIDSVKLLSRVDLAARLGVK
;
A
#
# COMPACT_ATOMS: atom_id res chain seq x y z
N MET A 1 5.20 41.83 -8.40
CA MET A 1 6.21 40.76 -8.53
C MET A 1 5.61 39.46 -8.13
N THR A 2 5.44 38.59 -9.07
CA THR A 2 4.95 37.25 -8.80
C THR A 2 6.08 36.40 -8.28
N SER A 3 5.98 35.96 -7.02
CA SER A 3 6.91 34.97 -6.51
C SER A 3 6.66 33.66 -7.24
N GLN A 4 7.63 33.18 -7.98
CA GLN A 4 7.56 31.88 -8.57
C GLN A 4 7.68 30.84 -7.48
N ARG A 5 6.59 30.15 -7.20
CA ARG A 5 6.67 28.97 -6.33
C ARG A 5 7.46 27.91 -7.06
N ARG A 6 8.50 27.41 -6.44
CA ARG A 6 9.17 26.22 -6.94
C ARG A 6 8.15 25.09 -6.97
N LYS A 7 7.98 24.49 -8.14
CA LYS A 7 7.21 23.26 -8.22
C LYS A 7 7.88 22.22 -7.32
N PRO A 8 7.14 21.55 -6.44
CA PRO A 8 7.74 20.46 -5.66
C PRO A 8 8.34 19.44 -6.60
N LYS A 9 9.44 18.85 -6.18
CA LYS A 9 10.17 17.82 -6.94
C LYS A 9 9.25 16.64 -7.27
N HIS A 10 8.30 16.36 -6.39
CA HIS A 10 7.24 15.38 -6.59
C HIS A 10 5.91 16.08 -6.38
N PRO A 11 5.08 16.23 -7.43
CA PRO A 11 3.77 16.85 -7.28
C PRO A 11 2.95 16.14 -6.21
N ARG A 12 2.14 16.91 -5.46
CA ARG A 12 1.24 16.33 -4.49
C ARG A 12 0.26 15.39 -5.19
N PRO A 13 0.15 14.12 -4.76
CA PRO A 13 -0.77 13.19 -5.39
C PRO A 13 -2.23 13.60 -5.25
N THR A 14 -2.99 13.38 -6.30
CA THR A 14 -4.43 13.62 -6.35
C THR A 14 -5.18 12.34 -6.07
N LEU A 15 -6.32 12.42 -5.38
CA LEU A 15 -7.16 11.26 -5.13
C LEU A 15 -7.56 10.57 -6.43
N GLY A 16 -7.53 9.24 -6.44
CA GLY A 16 -7.87 8.42 -7.59
C GLY A 16 -6.74 8.17 -8.57
N MET A 17 -5.58 8.81 -8.39
CA MET A 17 -4.45 8.61 -9.29
C MET A 17 -3.52 7.50 -8.81
N LEU A 18 -2.80 6.89 -9.75
CA LEU A 18 -1.70 5.99 -9.44
C LEU A 18 -0.52 6.81 -8.92
N ILE A 19 0.13 6.28 -7.88
CA ILE A 19 1.27 6.96 -7.26
C ILE A 19 2.48 6.03 -7.22
N THR A 20 3.66 6.63 -7.08
CA THR A 20 4.92 5.90 -6.93
C THR A 20 5.19 5.63 -5.45
N LYS A 21 6.12 4.71 -5.17
CA LYS A 21 6.50 4.44 -3.78
C LYS A 21 7.10 5.68 -3.10
N GLU A 22 7.77 6.55 -3.86
CA GLU A 22 8.35 7.79 -3.34
C GLU A 22 7.27 8.79 -2.92
N GLN A 23 6.08 8.69 -3.47
CA GLN A 23 4.94 9.55 -3.12
C GLN A 23 4.14 9.04 -1.93
N LEU A 24 4.37 7.79 -1.50
CA LEU A 24 3.66 7.22 -0.36
C LEU A 24 3.96 7.98 0.92
N GLN A 25 2.92 8.25 1.70
CA GLN A 25 3.01 8.91 2.99
C GLN A 25 2.11 8.21 3.99
N LEU A 26 2.48 8.30 5.27
CA LEU A 26 1.65 7.78 6.36
C LEU A 26 0.26 8.44 6.33
N GLY A 27 -0.77 7.64 6.56
CA GLY A 27 -2.15 8.13 6.57
C GLY A 27 -2.84 8.09 5.21
N MET A 28 -2.13 7.78 4.13
CA MET A 28 -2.79 7.57 2.84
C MET A 28 -3.63 6.29 2.87
N VAL A 29 -4.86 6.39 2.39
CA VAL A 29 -5.70 5.22 2.13
C VAL A 29 -5.47 4.82 0.69
N VAL A 30 -5.02 3.60 0.47
CA VAL A 30 -4.57 3.13 -0.84
C VAL A 30 -5.22 1.84 -1.26
N GLU A 31 -5.24 1.63 -2.58
CA GLU A 31 -5.50 0.33 -3.19
C GLU A 31 -4.17 -0.18 -3.73
N LEU A 32 -3.72 -1.32 -3.22
CA LEU A 32 -2.52 -1.99 -3.71
C LEU A 32 -2.93 -3.08 -4.69
N GLU A 33 -2.33 -3.09 -5.86
CA GLU A 33 -2.35 -4.23 -6.76
C GLU A 33 -1.02 -4.96 -6.63
N TRP A 34 -1.07 -6.22 -6.24
CA TRP A 34 0.14 -7.00 -5.99
C TRP A 34 -0.05 -8.45 -6.41
N THR A 35 1.07 -9.11 -6.67
CA THR A 35 1.09 -10.50 -7.09
C THR A 35 1.70 -11.36 -6.00
N ASP A 36 0.93 -12.32 -5.50
CA ASP A 36 1.39 -13.23 -4.47
C ASP A 36 2.22 -14.35 -5.10
N VAL A 37 3.24 -14.78 -4.35
CA VAL A 37 4.04 -15.94 -4.71
C VAL A 37 3.41 -17.15 -4.04
N GLN A 38 2.92 -18.09 -4.86
CA GLN A 38 2.36 -19.34 -4.35
C GLN A 38 3.44 -20.42 -4.37
N ALA A 39 3.66 -21.05 -3.21
CA ALA A 39 4.50 -22.22 -3.12
C ALA A 39 3.64 -23.45 -3.33
N MET A 40 4.02 -24.27 -4.32
CA MET A 40 3.36 -25.55 -4.62
C MET A 40 4.32 -26.68 -4.30
N ASP A 41 3.81 -27.75 -3.71
CA ASP A 41 4.61 -28.89 -3.31
C ASP A 41 4.14 -30.17 -4.00
N ARG A 42 5.11 -31.02 -4.40
CA ARG A 42 4.87 -32.36 -4.94
C ARG A 42 3.98 -32.41 -6.18
N LEU A 43 4.15 -31.48 -7.09
CA LEU A 43 3.43 -31.47 -8.35
C LEU A 43 4.23 -32.18 -9.45
N THR A 44 3.50 -32.90 -10.33
CA THR A 44 4.08 -33.41 -11.59
C THR A 44 4.23 -32.25 -12.58
N LEU A 45 5.07 -32.45 -13.61
CA LEU A 45 5.19 -31.44 -14.67
C LEU A 45 3.86 -31.18 -15.38
N GLU A 46 3.04 -32.21 -15.56
CA GLU A 46 1.72 -32.07 -16.16
C GLU A 46 0.80 -31.18 -15.31
N GLU A 47 0.79 -31.42 -13.99
CA GLU A 47 0.02 -30.58 -13.07
C GLU A 47 0.50 -29.14 -13.05
N ILE A 48 1.81 -28.91 -13.11
CA ILE A 48 2.38 -27.56 -13.16
C ILE A 48 1.94 -26.82 -14.42
N GLN A 49 1.94 -27.52 -15.58
CA GLN A 49 1.49 -26.91 -16.83
C GLN A 49 0.00 -26.57 -16.85
N ALA A 50 -0.79 -27.29 -16.04
CA ALA A 50 -2.22 -27.08 -15.92
C ALA A 50 -2.61 -26.01 -14.89
N LEU A 51 -1.62 -25.47 -14.11
CA LEU A 51 -1.92 -24.45 -13.12
C LEU A 51 -2.46 -23.18 -13.77
N PRO A 52 -3.50 -22.59 -13.20
CA PRO A 52 -3.99 -21.30 -13.70
C PRO A 52 -2.96 -20.20 -13.43
N GLU A 53 -2.93 -19.19 -14.30
CA GLU A 53 -2.18 -17.99 -14.01
C GLU A 53 -2.73 -17.33 -12.75
N THR A 54 -1.83 -16.96 -11.83
CA THR A 54 -2.25 -16.21 -10.64
C THR A 54 -2.49 -14.76 -11.05
N GLY A 55 -3.74 -14.32 -10.96
CA GLY A 55 -4.07 -12.93 -11.20
C GLY A 55 -3.59 -12.03 -10.05
N PRO A 56 -3.53 -10.72 -10.27
CA PRO A 56 -3.19 -9.78 -9.21
C PRO A 56 -4.26 -9.76 -8.12
N THR A 57 -3.84 -9.49 -6.90
CA THR A 57 -4.72 -9.30 -5.76
C THR A 57 -4.83 -7.81 -5.46
N LEU A 58 -6.03 -7.35 -5.16
CA LEU A 58 -6.25 -5.98 -4.71
C LEU A 58 -6.42 -5.96 -3.20
N THR A 59 -5.69 -5.07 -2.55
CA THR A 59 -5.73 -4.87 -1.11
C THR A 59 -5.95 -3.39 -0.82
N TYR A 60 -6.78 -3.12 0.16
CA TYR A 60 -7.14 -1.76 0.55
C TYR A 60 -6.74 -1.52 2.00
N GLY A 61 -6.29 -0.31 2.29
CA GLY A 61 -6.00 0.06 3.67
C GLY A 61 -5.21 1.34 3.80
N VAL A 62 -4.79 1.61 5.03
CA VAL A 62 -4.09 2.83 5.41
C VAL A 62 -2.60 2.56 5.55
N VAL A 63 -1.78 3.42 4.98
CA VAL A 63 -0.33 3.34 5.13
C VAL A 63 0.05 3.71 6.56
N LEU A 64 0.54 2.73 7.32
CA LEU A 64 0.92 2.89 8.72
C LEU A 64 2.43 2.98 8.94
N LYS A 65 3.22 2.40 8.06
CA LYS A 65 4.68 2.41 8.19
C LYS A 65 5.32 2.28 6.81
N LEU A 66 6.41 2.98 6.62
CA LEU A 66 7.20 2.91 5.39
C LEU A 66 8.66 2.62 5.74
N THR A 67 9.25 1.69 5.03
CA THR A 67 10.68 1.42 5.05
C THR A 67 11.20 1.50 3.61
N PRO A 68 12.52 1.49 3.39
CA PRO A 68 13.04 1.50 2.01
C PRO A 68 12.57 0.31 1.17
N LYS A 69 12.17 -0.80 1.79
CA LYS A 69 11.81 -2.03 1.09
C LYS A 69 10.36 -2.47 1.25
N THR A 70 9.63 -1.89 2.21
CA THR A 70 8.29 -2.38 2.55
C THR A 70 7.32 -1.27 2.87
N VAL A 71 6.03 -1.58 2.73
CA VAL A 71 4.95 -0.74 3.24
C VAL A 71 4.05 -1.60 4.14
N THR A 72 3.66 -1.04 5.28
CA THR A 72 2.71 -1.68 6.19
C THR A 72 1.35 -1.04 6.00
N ILE A 73 0.36 -1.87 5.68
CA ILE A 73 -1.01 -1.45 5.42
C ILE A 73 -1.91 -1.90 6.56
N GLY A 74 -2.60 -0.95 7.18
CA GLY A 74 -3.61 -1.23 8.19
C GLY A 74 -4.95 -1.48 7.54
N HIS A 75 -5.53 -2.64 7.81
CA HIS A 75 -6.84 -3.04 7.27
C HIS A 75 -7.95 -2.74 8.26
N GLU A 76 -7.63 -2.72 9.54
CA GLU A 76 -8.56 -2.46 10.61
C GLU A 76 -7.81 -1.73 11.72
N ILE A 77 -8.34 -0.61 12.16
CA ILE A 77 -7.72 0.24 13.17
C ILE A 77 -8.78 0.48 14.26
N GLY A 78 -8.44 0.21 15.53
CA GLY A 78 -9.31 0.51 16.64
C GLY A 78 -9.67 2.00 16.68
N ALA A 79 -10.91 2.34 16.93
CA ALA A 79 -11.41 3.72 16.81
C ALA A 79 -10.66 4.71 17.72
N ASP A 80 -10.20 4.25 18.86
CA ASP A 80 -9.43 5.06 19.83
C ASP A 80 -7.93 4.75 19.80
N GLY A 81 -7.51 3.79 18.96
CA GLY A 81 -6.14 3.35 18.88
C GLY A 81 -5.70 2.38 19.98
N SER A 82 -6.57 2.12 20.98
CA SER A 82 -6.19 1.28 22.11
C SER A 82 -6.21 -0.21 21.82
N ASP A 83 -7.07 -0.65 20.91
CA ASP A 83 -7.24 -2.06 20.55
C ASP A 83 -6.24 -2.54 19.49
N GLY A 84 -5.34 -1.65 19.05
CA GLY A 84 -4.36 -1.97 18.06
C GLY A 84 -4.91 -1.97 16.63
N CYS A 85 -4.14 -2.57 15.73
CA CYS A 85 -4.45 -2.59 14.32
C CYS A 85 -4.28 -4.00 13.76
N VAL A 86 -5.10 -4.35 12.77
CA VAL A 86 -4.84 -5.50 11.91
C VAL A 86 -4.09 -4.97 10.70
N ALA A 87 -2.88 -5.42 10.48
CA ALA A 87 -2.02 -4.89 9.44
C ALA A 87 -1.23 -5.99 8.75
N SER A 88 -0.80 -5.71 7.53
CA SER A 88 0.06 -6.60 6.75
C SER A 88 1.23 -5.81 6.19
N ILE A 89 2.37 -6.48 6.04
CA ILE A 89 3.59 -5.88 5.49
C ILE A 89 3.78 -6.40 4.08
N TYR A 90 3.92 -5.48 3.12
CA TYR A 90 4.12 -5.81 1.71
C TYR A 90 5.49 -5.35 1.23
N PRO A 91 6.33 -6.26 0.70
CA PRO A 91 7.55 -5.83 0.03
C PRO A 91 7.21 -5.04 -1.24
N PHE A 92 7.88 -3.91 -1.47
CA PHE A 92 7.63 -3.09 -2.66
C PHE A 92 7.81 -3.87 -3.96
N LYS A 93 8.73 -4.81 -3.99
CA LYS A 93 8.99 -5.63 -5.18
C LYS A 93 7.81 -6.49 -5.61
N LEU A 94 6.85 -6.75 -4.72
CA LEU A 94 5.63 -7.53 -5.04
C LEU A 94 4.45 -6.64 -5.42
N ILE A 95 4.59 -5.33 -5.28
CA ILE A 95 3.52 -4.38 -5.56
C ILE A 95 3.63 -3.93 -7.01
N ASP A 96 2.56 -4.13 -7.76
CA ASP A 96 2.50 -3.74 -9.17
C ASP A 96 2.06 -2.29 -9.33
N SER A 97 1.10 -1.85 -8.52
CA SER A 97 0.63 -0.46 -8.57
C SER A 97 -0.02 -0.05 -7.24
N VAL A 98 -0.06 1.25 -7.00
CA VAL A 98 -0.69 1.86 -5.83
C VAL A 98 -1.59 2.99 -6.33
N LYS A 99 -2.86 2.97 -5.91
CA LYS A 99 -3.81 4.05 -6.20
C LYS A 99 -4.15 4.75 -4.90
N LEU A 100 -4.07 6.08 -4.89
CA LEU A 100 -4.45 6.89 -3.74
C LEU A 100 -5.96 7.08 -3.71
N LEU A 101 -6.62 6.62 -2.65
CA LEU A 101 -8.07 6.72 -2.50
C LEU A 101 -8.51 7.85 -1.58
N SER A 102 -7.77 8.08 -0.50
CA SER A 102 -8.11 9.06 0.52
C SER A 102 -6.91 9.31 1.43
N ARG A 103 -7.11 10.15 2.43
CA ARG A 103 -6.14 10.41 3.49
C ARG A 103 -6.84 10.44 4.83
N VAL A 104 -6.18 9.94 5.87
CA VAL A 104 -6.65 10.04 7.26
C VAL A 104 -5.57 10.68 8.12
N ASP A 105 -5.98 11.39 9.13
CA ASP A 105 -5.07 11.96 10.12
C ASP A 105 -4.76 10.89 11.17
N LEU A 106 -3.62 10.22 11.04
CA LEU A 106 -3.21 9.17 11.96
C LEU A 106 -2.97 9.70 13.37
N ALA A 107 -2.47 10.91 13.51
CA ALA A 107 -2.25 11.50 14.82
C ALA A 107 -3.56 11.65 15.58
N ALA A 108 -4.62 12.11 14.91
CA ALA A 108 -5.94 12.24 15.52
C ALA A 108 -6.56 10.87 15.83
N ARG A 109 -6.36 9.88 14.93
CA ARG A 109 -6.97 8.56 15.05
C ARG A 109 -6.28 7.66 16.07
N LEU A 110 -4.94 7.70 16.14
CA LEU A 110 -4.16 6.80 16.97
C LEU A 110 -3.65 7.47 18.25
N GLY A 111 -3.92 8.75 18.44
CA GLY A 111 -3.40 9.49 19.59
C GLY A 111 -1.89 9.68 19.52
N VAL A 112 -1.28 9.51 18.38
CA VAL A 112 0.16 9.73 18.17
C VAL A 112 0.41 11.22 18.07
N LYS A 113 1.27 11.72 18.92
CA LYS A 113 1.63 13.14 18.91
C LYS A 113 2.85 13.40 18.03
#